data_15366ce8c5feb889fa4ee4a458a726c4
#
_entry.id   15366ce8c5feb889fa4ee4a458a726c4
#
_cell.length_a   1.000
_cell.length_b   1.000
_cell.length_c   1.000
_cell.angle_alpha   90.00
_cell.angle_beta   90.00
_cell.angle_gamma   90.00
#
_symmetry.space_group_name_H-M   'P 1'
#
loop_
_entity.id
_entity.type
_entity.pdbx_description
1 polymer ?
#
loop_
_entity_poly.entity_id
_entity_poly.type
_entity_poly.pdbx_seq_one_letter_code
_entity_poly.pdbx_strand_id
1 'polypeptide(L)'
;NCLIFITIILRKEAKGMSKVNHPFWVIVHKEISDHVKSWRFLILIGIIALTCMGSLYTALTNIGAAIKPDDPDSSFLFLKLFTASDGTLPSFVLFINFLGPLLGIALGFDAVNSEQNKGTLSRMLSQPIHRDCIINAKFVAALIVIGIMLFVLGFLVMGFGLIAIGIPPTAEEFWRIVFFIITSIFYVAFWLNLAILFSLRFRQAATSALASVAVWLFFSVFYTMIVNLVAKGLSPSQMASPYQIISYQKFILGLMRLAPSELF
;
A
#
# COMPACT_ATOMS: atom_id res chain seq x y z
N ASN A 1 -12.80 -30.34 50.01
CA ASN A 1 -13.45 -29.80 48.79
C ASN A 1 -12.89 -28.41 48.33
N CYS A 2 -12.31 -27.60 49.24
CA CYS A 2 -11.75 -26.30 48.89
C CYS A 2 -10.39 -26.44 48.15
N LEU A 3 -9.57 -27.42 48.50
CA LEU A 3 -8.26 -27.70 47.86
C LEU A 3 -8.40 -28.16 46.41
N ILE A 4 -9.44 -28.93 46.11
CA ILE A 4 -9.71 -29.39 44.72
C ILE A 4 -10.14 -28.21 43.84
N PHE A 5 -10.91 -27.25 44.38
CA PHE A 5 -11.37 -26.08 43.65
C PHE A 5 -10.19 -25.11 43.34
N ILE A 6 -9.29 -24.92 44.31
CA ILE A 6 -8.07 -24.13 44.13
C ILE A 6 -7.13 -24.78 43.14
N THR A 7 -6.97 -26.09 43.16
CA THR A 7 -6.13 -26.84 42.22
C THR A 7 -6.70 -26.79 40.77
N ILE A 8 -8.03 -26.76 40.63
CA ILE A 8 -8.69 -26.63 39.32
C ILE A 8 -8.52 -25.21 38.78
N ILE A 9 -8.64 -24.18 39.64
CA ILE A 9 -8.42 -22.77 39.24
C ILE A 9 -6.97 -22.56 38.85
N LEU A 10 -6.00 -22.99 39.67
CA LEU A 10 -4.58 -22.87 39.37
C LEU A 10 -4.19 -23.65 38.10
N ARG A 11 -4.83 -24.83 37.86
CA ARG A 11 -4.63 -25.59 36.63
C ARG A 11 -5.27 -24.94 35.41
N LYS A 12 -6.38 -24.20 35.59
CA LYS A 12 -7.03 -23.42 34.52
C LYS A 12 -6.22 -22.16 34.18
N GLU A 13 -5.63 -21.49 35.18
CA GLU A 13 -4.71 -20.36 34.96
C GLU A 13 -3.39 -20.84 34.35
N ALA A 14 -2.82 -21.96 34.80
CA ALA A 14 -1.62 -22.56 34.17
C ALA A 14 -1.88 -23.02 32.73
N LYS A 15 -3.10 -23.50 32.42
CA LYS A 15 -3.52 -23.83 31.04
C LYS A 15 -3.80 -22.58 30.18
N GLY A 16 -4.21 -21.47 30.80
CA GLY A 16 -4.31 -20.14 30.17
C GLY A 16 -2.95 -19.52 29.88
N MET A 17 -1.94 -19.80 30.72
CA MET A 17 -0.55 -19.36 30.52
C MET A 17 0.22 -20.19 29.50
N SER A 18 -0.28 -21.32 29.02
CA SER A 18 0.40 -22.18 28.03
C SER A 18 0.22 -21.75 26.56
N LYS A 19 -0.52 -20.68 26.27
CA LYS A 19 -0.35 -19.90 25.05
C LYS A 19 0.62 -18.74 25.34
N VAL A 20 1.89 -19.04 25.49
CA VAL A 20 2.96 -18.07 25.36
C VAL A 20 2.87 -17.59 23.90
N ASN A 21 2.10 -16.53 23.67
CA ASN A 21 2.11 -15.85 22.40
C ASN A 21 3.57 -15.51 22.11
N HIS A 22 4.10 -16.00 21.02
CA HIS A 22 5.47 -15.71 20.62
C HIS A 22 5.71 -14.20 20.78
N PRO A 23 6.76 -13.73 21.46
CA PRO A 23 6.96 -12.30 21.80
C PRO A 23 6.84 -11.41 20.56
N PHE A 24 7.13 -11.92 19.39
CA PHE A 24 6.89 -11.27 18.10
C PHE A 24 5.42 -10.85 17.91
N TRP A 25 4.46 -11.75 18.11
CA TRP A 25 3.05 -11.46 17.90
C TRP A 25 2.47 -10.50 18.93
N VAL A 26 3.01 -10.50 20.15
CA VAL A 26 2.63 -9.52 21.18
C VAL A 26 3.00 -8.11 20.74
N ILE A 27 4.21 -7.94 20.17
CA ILE A 27 4.66 -6.66 19.62
C ILE A 27 3.79 -6.27 18.43
N VAL A 28 3.53 -7.19 17.48
CA VAL A 28 2.67 -6.94 16.32
C VAL A 28 1.28 -6.45 16.72
N HIS A 29 0.62 -7.10 17.68
CA HIS A 29 -0.71 -6.68 18.15
C HIS A 29 -0.69 -5.30 18.80
N LYS A 30 0.34 -5.01 19.60
CA LYS A 30 0.53 -3.67 20.19
C LYS A 30 0.67 -2.61 19.09
N GLU A 31 1.55 -2.83 18.11
CA GLU A 31 1.81 -1.89 17.02
C GLU A 31 0.56 -1.68 16.14
N ILE A 32 -0.20 -2.74 15.84
CA ILE A 32 -1.50 -2.62 15.13
C ILE A 32 -2.45 -1.71 15.90
N SER A 33 -2.58 -1.92 17.23
CA SER A 33 -3.45 -1.09 18.08
C SER A 33 -3.00 0.38 18.09
N ASP A 34 -1.69 0.62 18.12
CA ASP A 34 -1.11 1.97 18.12
C ASP A 34 -1.35 2.67 16.77
N HIS A 35 -1.22 1.96 15.64
CA HIS A 35 -1.54 2.49 14.31
C HIS A 35 -3.01 2.85 14.17
N VAL A 36 -3.92 1.91 14.47
CA VAL A 36 -5.37 2.09 14.30
C VAL A 36 -5.92 3.24 15.18
N LYS A 37 -5.37 3.44 16.36
CA LYS A 37 -5.77 4.53 17.28
C LYS A 37 -5.11 5.87 16.95
N SER A 38 -4.18 5.92 16.02
CA SER A 38 -3.46 7.16 15.69
C SER A 38 -4.33 8.10 14.86
N TRP A 39 -4.40 9.37 15.22
CA TRP A 39 -5.09 10.40 14.44
C TRP A 39 -4.58 10.51 13.00
N ARG A 40 -3.28 10.27 12.79
CA ARG A 40 -2.64 10.29 11.46
C ARG A 40 -3.25 9.23 10.55
N PHE A 41 -3.42 8.02 11.08
CA PHE A 41 -4.01 6.91 10.34
C PHE A 41 -5.48 7.17 10.02
N LEU A 42 -6.25 7.71 10.96
CA LEU A 42 -7.65 8.08 10.73
C LEU A 42 -7.81 9.15 9.64
N ILE A 43 -6.96 10.16 9.63
CA ILE A 43 -6.96 11.21 8.59
C ILE A 43 -6.60 10.61 7.23
N LEU A 44 -5.57 9.76 7.16
CA LEU A 44 -5.15 9.11 5.92
C LEU A 44 -6.24 8.20 5.34
N ILE A 45 -6.84 7.35 6.18
CA ILE A 45 -8.00 6.54 5.77
C ILE A 45 -9.12 7.43 5.25
N GLY A 46 -9.44 8.52 5.96
CA GLY A 46 -10.48 9.46 5.55
C GLY A 46 -10.21 10.05 4.17
N ILE A 47 -8.97 10.49 3.91
CA ILE A 47 -8.57 11.04 2.61
C ILE A 47 -8.68 9.96 1.51
N ILE A 48 -8.12 8.77 1.73
CA ILE A 48 -8.14 7.69 0.75
C ILE A 48 -9.57 7.21 0.49
N ALA A 49 -10.39 7.06 1.54
CA ALA A 49 -11.79 6.68 1.38
C ALA A 49 -12.57 7.73 0.58
N LEU A 50 -12.37 9.01 0.87
CA LEU A 50 -13.04 10.11 0.17
C LEU A 50 -12.60 10.17 -1.30
N THR A 51 -11.32 9.99 -1.60
CA THR A 51 -10.82 9.95 -2.98
C THR A 51 -11.33 8.71 -3.73
N CYS A 52 -11.41 7.54 -3.07
CA CYS A 52 -11.99 6.33 -3.65
C CYS A 52 -13.49 6.50 -3.95
N MET A 53 -14.24 7.14 -3.07
CA MET A 53 -15.66 7.44 -3.30
C MET A 53 -15.84 8.43 -4.46
N GLY A 54 -15.01 9.46 -4.56
CA GLY A 54 -15.01 10.39 -5.69
C GLY A 54 -14.70 9.69 -7.01
N SER A 55 -13.67 8.84 -7.05
CA SER A 55 -13.33 8.05 -8.24
C SER A 55 -14.46 7.09 -8.63
N LEU A 56 -15.10 6.44 -7.66
CA LEU A 56 -16.24 5.58 -7.91
C LEU A 56 -17.43 6.37 -8.50
N TYR A 57 -17.72 7.56 -7.96
CA TYR A 57 -18.78 8.42 -8.48
C TYR A 57 -18.55 8.77 -9.96
N THR A 58 -17.34 9.22 -10.32
CA THR A 58 -17.00 9.53 -11.70
C THR A 58 -17.03 8.30 -12.61
N ALA A 59 -16.58 7.16 -12.15
CA ALA A 59 -16.66 5.91 -12.89
C ALA A 59 -18.12 5.51 -13.18
N LEU A 60 -19.00 5.64 -12.19
CA LEU A 60 -20.43 5.31 -12.33
C LEU A 60 -21.17 6.27 -13.27
N THR A 61 -20.91 7.57 -13.19
CA THR A 61 -21.55 8.57 -14.08
C THR A 61 -21.12 8.39 -15.54
N ASN A 62 -19.90 7.93 -15.77
CA ASN A 62 -19.35 7.77 -17.12
C ASN A 62 -19.41 6.33 -17.66
N ILE A 63 -19.91 5.37 -16.89
CA ILE A 63 -19.97 3.97 -17.29
C ILE A 63 -20.78 3.77 -18.58
N GLY A 64 -21.86 4.53 -18.76
CA GLY A 64 -22.68 4.53 -19.97
C GLY A 64 -21.94 5.03 -21.22
N ALA A 65 -21.06 6.02 -21.07
CA ALA A 65 -20.23 6.56 -22.16
C ALA A 65 -19.00 5.70 -22.44
N ALA A 66 -18.53 4.94 -21.42
CA ALA A 66 -17.39 4.03 -21.54
C ALA A 66 -17.75 2.69 -22.20
N ILE A 67 -19.05 2.34 -22.29
CA ILE A 67 -19.53 1.14 -22.97
C ILE A 67 -19.79 1.47 -24.45
N LYS A 68 -18.79 1.27 -25.30
CA LYS A 68 -18.99 1.28 -26.74
C LYS A 68 -19.40 -0.13 -27.19
N PRO A 69 -20.46 -0.28 -28.03
CA PRO A 69 -20.94 -1.61 -28.46
C PRO A 69 -19.91 -2.48 -29.18
N ASP A 70 -18.89 -1.86 -29.79
CA ASP A 70 -17.84 -2.54 -30.59
C ASP A 70 -16.51 -2.72 -29.82
N ASP A 71 -16.44 -2.40 -28.53
CA ASP A 71 -15.22 -2.50 -27.74
C ASP A 71 -15.09 -3.93 -27.18
N PRO A 72 -14.03 -4.70 -27.50
CA PRO A 72 -13.79 -6.03 -26.90
C PRO A 72 -13.67 -5.98 -25.37
N ASP A 73 -13.35 -4.82 -24.78
CA ASP A 73 -13.31 -4.59 -23.34
C ASP A 73 -14.68 -4.31 -22.72
N SER A 74 -15.76 -4.30 -23.52
CA SER A 74 -17.13 -4.12 -22.99
C SER A 74 -17.59 -5.26 -22.07
N SER A 75 -16.91 -6.42 -22.13
CA SER A 75 -17.18 -7.59 -21.28
C SER A 75 -16.71 -7.42 -19.83
N PHE A 76 -15.86 -6.43 -19.51
CA PHE A 76 -15.27 -6.24 -18.17
C PHE A 76 -15.73 -4.96 -17.50
N LEU A 77 -17.03 -4.87 -17.24
CA LEU A 77 -17.66 -3.68 -16.63
C LEU A 77 -17.11 -3.31 -15.26
N PHE A 78 -16.86 -4.32 -14.42
CA PHE A 78 -16.30 -4.09 -13.09
C PHE A 78 -14.87 -3.56 -13.09
N LEU A 79 -14.04 -3.98 -14.04
CA LEU A 79 -12.70 -3.42 -14.16
C LEU A 79 -12.74 -1.92 -14.52
N LYS A 80 -13.75 -1.50 -15.32
CA LYS A 80 -13.93 -0.08 -15.66
C LYS A 80 -14.20 0.79 -14.42
N LEU A 81 -14.80 0.26 -13.34
CA LEU A 81 -14.96 0.99 -12.08
C LEU A 81 -13.63 1.40 -11.45
N PHE A 82 -12.60 0.58 -11.64
CA PHE A 82 -11.26 0.82 -11.09
C PHE A 82 -10.37 1.65 -12.01
N THR A 83 -10.63 1.62 -13.32
CA THR A 83 -9.76 2.22 -14.35
C THR A 83 -10.37 3.42 -15.06
N ALA A 84 -11.69 3.57 -15.07
CA ALA A 84 -12.35 4.69 -15.76
C ALA A 84 -12.09 6.02 -15.04
N SER A 85 -11.88 7.05 -15.84
CA SER A 85 -11.74 8.44 -15.40
C SER A 85 -12.39 9.34 -16.47
N ASP A 86 -13.00 10.41 -16.04
CA ASP A 86 -13.59 11.45 -16.92
C ASP A 86 -12.62 12.61 -17.21
N GLY A 87 -11.38 12.51 -16.71
CA GLY A 87 -10.37 13.56 -16.79
C GLY A 87 -10.50 14.61 -15.68
N THR A 88 -11.57 14.62 -14.89
CA THR A 88 -11.72 15.51 -13.73
C THR A 88 -11.14 14.91 -12.47
N LEU A 89 -11.39 13.61 -12.23
CA LEU A 89 -10.81 12.86 -11.13
C LEU A 89 -10.05 11.65 -11.67
N PRO A 90 -8.86 11.35 -11.08
CA PRO A 90 -8.11 10.15 -11.43
C PRO A 90 -8.89 8.87 -11.08
N SER A 91 -8.62 7.79 -11.80
CA SER A 91 -9.17 6.47 -11.51
C SER A 91 -8.69 5.93 -10.17
N PHE A 92 -9.38 4.92 -9.62
CA PHE A 92 -9.00 4.26 -8.38
C PHE A 92 -7.54 3.74 -8.42
N VAL A 93 -7.15 3.14 -9.54
CA VAL A 93 -5.77 2.64 -9.75
C VAL A 93 -4.75 3.77 -9.64
N LEU A 94 -5.00 4.91 -10.29
CA LEU A 94 -4.11 6.08 -10.21
C LEU A 94 -4.05 6.66 -8.79
N PHE A 95 -5.16 6.66 -8.05
CA PHE A 95 -5.16 7.08 -6.66
C PHE A 95 -4.30 6.18 -5.80
N ILE A 96 -4.41 4.85 -5.94
CA ILE A 96 -3.57 3.92 -5.18
C ILE A 96 -2.10 4.08 -5.57
N ASN A 97 -1.79 4.27 -6.85
CA ASN A 97 -0.42 4.50 -7.31
C ASN A 97 0.21 5.75 -6.67
N PHE A 98 -0.57 6.82 -6.50
CA PHE A 98 -0.08 8.08 -5.93
C PHE A 98 -0.15 8.13 -4.39
N LEU A 99 -1.30 7.78 -3.78
CA LEU A 99 -1.50 7.86 -2.33
C LEU A 99 -0.95 6.64 -1.58
N GLY A 100 -0.83 5.49 -2.23
CA GLY A 100 -0.27 4.28 -1.62
C GLY A 100 1.12 4.48 -1.03
N PRO A 101 2.10 5.02 -1.76
CA PRO A 101 3.40 5.37 -1.23
C PRO A 101 3.35 6.28 -0.01
N LEU A 102 2.50 7.32 -0.05
CA LEU A 102 2.34 8.25 1.05
C LEU A 102 1.77 7.55 2.29
N LEU A 103 0.86 6.60 2.12
CA LEU A 103 0.36 5.77 3.21
C LEU A 103 1.48 4.92 3.82
N GLY A 104 2.28 4.24 3.00
CA GLY A 104 3.43 3.45 3.47
C GLY A 104 4.44 4.30 4.23
N ILE A 105 4.77 5.47 3.68
CA ILE A 105 5.68 6.44 4.31
C ILE A 105 5.10 6.91 5.65
N ALA A 106 3.83 7.27 5.70
CA ALA A 106 3.19 7.80 6.89
C ALA A 106 3.10 6.81 8.05
N LEU A 107 3.07 5.51 7.78
CA LEU A 107 3.12 4.47 8.81
C LEU A 107 4.54 4.07 9.20
N GLY A 108 5.54 4.34 8.34
CA GLY A 108 6.93 3.90 8.54
C GLY A 108 7.89 4.96 9.07
N PHE A 109 7.68 6.26 8.76
CA PHE A 109 8.69 7.30 8.97
C PHE A 109 9.10 7.52 10.44
N ASP A 110 8.22 7.26 11.40
CA ASP A 110 8.48 7.44 12.83
C ASP A 110 8.53 6.12 13.61
N ALA A 111 8.50 4.99 12.92
CA ALA A 111 8.41 3.66 13.51
C ALA A 111 9.48 3.38 14.58
N VAL A 112 10.68 3.90 14.43
CA VAL A 112 11.79 3.72 15.37
C VAL A 112 12.13 5.02 16.10
N ASN A 113 12.10 6.15 15.41
CA ASN A 113 12.46 7.46 15.98
C ASN A 113 11.59 7.85 17.17
N SER A 114 10.29 7.55 17.11
CA SER A 114 9.36 7.88 18.19
C SER A 114 9.70 7.16 19.49
N GLU A 115 10.12 5.89 19.41
CA GLU A 115 10.55 5.11 20.58
C GLU A 115 11.92 5.52 21.08
N GLN A 116 12.83 5.88 20.17
CA GLN A 116 14.14 6.39 20.52
C GLN A 116 14.03 7.71 21.27
N ASN A 117 13.17 8.63 20.80
CA ASN A 117 12.97 9.93 21.42
C ASN A 117 12.20 9.84 22.77
N LYS A 118 11.32 8.85 22.92
CA LYS A 118 10.60 8.57 24.18
C LYS A 118 11.44 7.77 25.19
N GLY A 119 12.63 7.31 24.82
CA GLY A 119 13.47 6.45 25.67
C GLY A 119 12.91 5.04 25.90
N THR A 120 11.84 4.67 25.20
CA THR A 120 11.22 3.34 25.34
C THR A 120 12.00 2.26 24.63
N LEU A 121 12.77 2.62 23.59
CA LEU A 121 13.61 1.70 22.84
C LEU A 121 14.63 0.99 23.72
N SER A 122 15.28 1.70 24.66
CA SER A 122 16.25 1.10 25.60
C SER A 122 15.60 0.06 26.53
N ARG A 123 14.35 0.28 26.95
CA ARG A 123 13.58 -0.69 27.75
C ARG A 123 13.20 -1.93 26.94
N MET A 124 12.86 -1.77 25.66
CA MET A 124 12.56 -2.92 24.78
C MET A 124 13.83 -3.73 24.50
N LEU A 125 14.97 -3.07 24.31
CA LEU A 125 16.26 -3.72 24.04
C LEU A 125 16.88 -4.37 25.28
N SER A 126 16.43 -4.03 26.48
CA SER A 126 16.85 -4.72 27.75
C SER A 126 16.13 -6.06 27.94
N GLN A 127 15.07 -6.34 27.19
CA GLN A 127 14.40 -7.63 27.19
C GLN A 127 15.16 -8.62 26.30
N PRO A 128 15.10 -9.95 26.57
CA PRO A 128 15.79 -10.97 25.77
C PRO A 128 15.10 -11.19 24.42
N ILE A 129 14.99 -10.11 23.61
CA ILE A 129 14.37 -10.11 22.28
C ILE A 129 15.41 -9.59 21.28
N HIS A 130 15.58 -10.30 20.18
CA HIS A 130 16.47 -9.88 19.10
C HIS A 130 15.98 -8.57 18.46
N ARG A 131 16.90 -7.66 18.16
CA ARG A 131 16.59 -6.35 17.54
C ARG A 131 15.84 -6.49 16.22
N ASP A 132 16.20 -7.48 15.41
CA ASP A 132 15.57 -7.77 14.13
C ASP A 132 14.09 -8.14 14.30
N CYS A 133 13.75 -8.82 15.41
CA CYS A 133 12.39 -9.20 15.74
C CYS A 133 11.49 -7.98 15.94
N ILE A 134 12.00 -6.90 16.55
CA ILE A 134 11.25 -5.66 16.79
C ILE A 134 10.97 -4.93 15.48
N ILE A 135 11.98 -4.79 14.61
CA ILE A 135 11.83 -4.09 13.32
C ILE A 135 10.87 -4.86 12.40
N ASN A 136 11.04 -6.17 12.31
CA ASN A 136 10.16 -7.02 11.53
C ASN A 136 8.71 -7.00 12.07
N ALA A 137 8.51 -6.97 13.39
CA ALA A 137 7.19 -6.87 13.99
C ALA A 137 6.50 -5.55 13.64
N LYS A 138 7.22 -4.43 13.63
CA LYS A 138 6.70 -3.13 13.19
C LYS A 138 6.32 -3.13 11.71
N PHE A 139 7.19 -3.69 10.86
CA PHE A 139 6.90 -3.83 9.43
C PHE A 139 5.66 -4.69 9.19
N VAL A 140 5.57 -5.87 9.83
CA VAL A 140 4.43 -6.78 9.68
C VAL A 140 3.15 -6.16 10.22
N ALA A 141 3.20 -5.45 11.36
CA ALA A 141 2.03 -4.76 11.91
C ALA A 141 1.48 -3.70 10.94
N ALA A 142 2.34 -2.83 10.41
CA ALA A 142 1.94 -1.82 9.43
C ALA A 142 1.44 -2.46 8.13
N LEU A 143 2.08 -3.53 7.65
CA LEU A 143 1.67 -4.27 6.46
C LEU A 143 0.27 -4.89 6.63
N ILE A 144 -0.04 -5.48 7.78
CA ILE A 144 -1.37 -6.02 8.10
C ILE A 144 -2.42 -4.90 8.05
N VAL A 145 -2.14 -3.75 8.65
CA VAL A 145 -3.05 -2.60 8.68
C VAL A 145 -3.30 -2.08 7.25
N ILE A 146 -2.24 -1.92 6.44
CA ILE A 146 -2.34 -1.53 5.03
C ILE A 146 -3.15 -2.56 4.24
N GLY A 147 -2.85 -3.85 4.41
CA GLY A 147 -3.53 -4.94 3.72
C GLY A 147 -5.02 -4.95 4.00
N ILE A 148 -5.42 -4.91 5.27
CA ILE A 148 -6.83 -4.86 5.65
C ILE A 148 -7.50 -3.63 5.04
N MET A 149 -6.86 -2.46 5.12
CA MET A 149 -7.41 -1.22 4.58
C MET A 149 -7.63 -1.30 3.07
N LEU A 150 -6.64 -1.77 2.29
CA LEU A 150 -6.76 -1.88 0.84
C LEU A 150 -7.81 -2.91 0.43
N PHE A 151 -7.92 -4.05 1.14
CA PHE A 151 -8.98 -5.02 0.91
C PHE A 151 -10.36 -4.42 1.20
N VAL A 152 -10.53 -3.73 2.33
CA VAL A 152 -11.80 -3.09 2.68
C VAL A 152 -12.19 -2.07 1.63
N LEU A 153 -11.26 -1.21 1.18
CA LEU A 153 -11.55 -0.20 0.16
C LEU A 153 -11.87 -0.83 -1.19
N GLY A 154 -11.12 -1.84 -1.62
CA GLY A 154 -11.36 -2.53 -2.90
C GLY A 154 -12.71 -3.25 -2.91
N PHE A 155 -13.06 -3.96 -1.83
CA PHE A 155 -14.37 -4.60 -1.72
C PHE A 155 -15.52 -3.60 -1.53
N LEU A 156 -15.26 -2.44 -0.93
CA LEU A 156 -16.23 -1.36 -0.83
C LEU A 156 -16.56 -0.82 -2.23
N VAL A 157 -15.54 -0.53 -3.05
CA VAL A 157 -15.74 -0.09 -4.45
C VAL A 157 -16.49 -1.16 -5.25
N MET A 158 -16.13 -2.43 -5.09
CA MET A 158 -16.81 -3.53 -5.76
C MET A 158 -18.29 -3.67 -5.29
N GLY A 159 -18.54 -3.55 -3.98
CA GLY A 159 -19.88 -3.64 -3.40
C GLY A 159 -20.80 -2.50 -3.85
N PHE A 160 -20.32 -1.26 -3.85
CA PHE A 160 -21.08 -0.14 -4.40
C PHE A 160 -21.29 -0.26 -5.91
N GLY A 161 -20.28 -0.76 -6.64
CA GLY A 161 -20.40 -1.05 -8.07
C GLY A 161 -21.50 -2.09 -8.33
N LEU A 162 -21.59 -3.15 -7.52
CA LEU A 162 -22.64 -4.16 -7.61
C LEU A 162 -24.04 -3.56 -7.42
N ILE A 163 -24.20 -2.67 -6.43
CA ILE A 163 -25.47 -2.00 -6.16
C ILE A 163 -25.86 -1.06 -7.32
N ALA A 164 -24.90 -0.35 -7.90
CA ALA A 164 -25.14 0.65 -8.93
C ALA A 164 -25.36 0.03 -10.33
N ILE A 165 -24.62 -1.03 -10.68
CA ILE A 165 -24.71 -1.69 -11.98
C ILE A 165 -25.79 -2.76 -11.98
N GLY A 166 -26.04 -3.43 -10.84
CA GLY A 166 -27.05 -4.48 -10.71
C GLY A 166 -26.64 -5.84 -11.28
N ILE A 167 -25.42 -6.00 -11.78
CA ILE A 167 -24.87 -7.24 -12.37
C ILE A 167 -23.68 -7.68 -11.50
N PRO A 168 -23.58 -8.97 -11.10
CA PRO A 168 -22.43 -9.44 -10.34
C PRO A 168 -21.17 -9.50 -11.22
N PRO A 169 -19.97 -9.28 -10.61
CA PRO A 169 -18.70 -9.43 -11.32
C PRO A 169 -18.53 -10.88 -11.78
N THR A 170 -17.91 -11.05 -12.93
CA THR A 170 -17.48 -12.37 -13.38
C THR A 170 -16.35 -12.90 -12.49
N ALA A 171 -16.17 -14.24 -12.46
CA ALA A 171 -15.10 -14.85 -11.66
C ALA A 171 -13.70 -14.32 -12.08
N GLU A 172 -13.53 -14.01 -13.37
CA GLU A 172 -12.28 -13.44 -13.89
C GLU A 172 -12.05 -12.02 -13.38
N GLU A 173 -13.06 -11.15 -13.42
CA GLU A 173 -12.97 -9.78 -12.89
C GLU A 173 -12.67 -9.78 -11.39
N PHE A 174 -13.35 -10.65 -10.63
CA PHE A 174 -13.10 -10.80 -9.20
C PHE A 174 -11.63 -11.13 -8.90
N TRP A 175 -11.06 -12.14 -9.57
CA TRP A 175 -9.66 -12.51 -9.37
C TRP A 175 -8.69 -11.41 -9.82
N ARG A 176 -8.96 -10.70 -10.91
CA ARG A 176 -8.16 -9.56 -11.36
C ARG A 176 -8.13 -8.45 -10.32
N ILE A 177 -9.27 -8.12 -9.68
CA ILE A 177 -9.34 -7.13 -8.60
C ILE A 177 -8.56 -7.60 -7.38
N VAL A 178 -8.68 -8.87 -6.98
CA VAL A 178 -7.92 -9.42 -5.86
C VAL A 178 -6.42 -9.38 -6.12
N PHE A 179 -5.96 -9.77 -7.30
CA PHE A 179 -4.55 -9.68 -7.67
C PHE A 179 -4.05 -8.23 -7.72
N PHE A 180 -4.86 -7.30 -8.20
CA PHE A 180 -4.54 -5.88 -8.14
C PHE A 180 -4.35 -5.39 -6.70
N ILE A 181 -5.25 -5.75 -5.78
CA ILE A 181 -5.12 -5.38 -4.35
C ILE A 181 -3.83 -5.98 -3.76
N ILE A 182 -3.54 -7.25 -4.04
CA ILE A 182 -2.31 -7.91 -3.57
C ILE A 182 -1.06 -7.19 -4.10
N THR A 183 -1.03 -6.86 -5.39
CA THR A 183 0.07 -6.11 -6.01
C THR A 183 0.22 -4.73 -5.37
N SER A 184 -0.90 -4.04 -5.11
CA SER A 184 -0.92 -2.76 -4.40
C SER A 184 -0.31 -2.85 -3.00
N ILE A 185 -0.58 -3.94 -2.26
CA ILE A 185 0.02 -4.18 -0.94
C ILE A 185 1.55 -4.30 -1.06
N PHE A 186 2.07 -5.05 -2.03
CA PHE A 186 3.52 -5.15 -2.26
C PHE A 186 4.15 -3.80 -2.63
N TYR A 187 3.47 -3.04 -3.48
CA TYR A 187 3.91 -1.70 -3.87
C TYR A 187 4.00 -0.75 -2.67
N VAL A 188 2.97 -0.71 -1.83
CA VAL A 188 2.97 0.11 -0.61
C VAL A 188 3.98 -0.40 0.41
N ALA A 189 4.17 -1.73 0.53
CA ALA A 189 5.16 -2.35 1.40
C ALA A 189 6.60 -1.95 1.07
N PHE A 190 6.91 -1.76 -0.22
CA PHE A 190 8.21 -1.23 -0.64
C PHE A 190 8.47 0.16 -0.03
N TRP A 191 7.51 1.08 -0.14
CA TRP A 191 7.63 2.43 0.41
C TRP A 191 7.62 2.47 1.94
N LEU A 192 6.83 1.59 2.56
CA LEU A 192 6.85 1.37 4.01
C LEU A 192 8.25 0.95 4.49
N ASN A 193 8.85 -0.03 3.81
CA ASN A 193 10.18 -0.52 4.18
C ASN A 193 11.25 0.57 4.04
N LEU A 194 11.19 1.35 2.96
CA LEU A 194 12.08 2.49 2.74
C LEU A 194 11.92 3.54 3.85
N ALA A 195 10.69 3.84 4.27
CA ALA A 195 10.41 4.78 5.35
C ALA A 195 10.93 4.28 6.71
N ILE A 196 10.77 2.98 7.02
CA ILE A 196 11.33 2.35 8.22
C ILE A 196 12.87 2.44 8.20
N LEU A 197 13.50 2.20 7.04
CA LEU A 197 14.95 2.33 6.88
C LEU A 197 15.42 3.76 7.17
N PHE A 198 14.72 4.77 6.70
CA PHE A 198 15.04 6.15 7.03
C PHE A 198 14.76 6.48 8.49
N SER A 199 13.73 5.87 9.10
CA SER A 199 13.48 5.98 10.55
C SER A 199 14.62 5.41 11.40
N LEU A 200 15.32 4.40 10.92
CA LEU A 200 16.52 3.86 11.56
C LEU A 200 17.75 4.76 11.38
N ARG A 201 17.87 5.40 10.20
CA ARG A 201 19.07 6.19 9.83
C ARG A 201 19.05 7.60 10.42
N PHE A 202 17.88 8.24 10.51
CA PHE A 202 17.73 9.61 11.00
C PHE A 202 17.18 9.62 12.43
N ARG A 203 17.69 10.47 13.30
CA ARG A 203 17.22 10.59 14.69
C ARG A 203 15.90 11.33 14.81
N GLN A 204 15.60 12.25 13.90
CA GLN A 204 14.39 13.06 13.92
C GLN A 204 13.34 12.47 12.97
N ALA A 205 12.11 12.32 13.45
CA ALA A 205 11.01 11.83 12.64
C ALA A 205 10.71 12.74 11.43
N ALA A 206 10.86 14.06 11.58
CA ALA A 206 10.65 15.01 10.49
C ALA A 206 11.65 14.82 9.36
N THR A 207 12.93 14.62 9.65
CA THR A 207 13.95 14.36 8.61
C THR A 207 13.75 13.02 7.92
N SER A 208 13.31 11.98 8.66
CA SER A 208 12.95 10.69 8.09
C SER A 208 11.77 10.82 7.11
N ALA A 209 10.72 11.53 7.53
CA ALA A 209 9.55 11.78 6.68
C ALA A 209 9.92 12.55 5.41
N LEU A 210 10.67 13.65 5.54
CA LEU A 210 11.12 14.48 4.40
C LEU A 210 11.98 13.67 3.43
N ALA A 211 12.93 12.86 3.93
CA ALA A 211 13.77 12.02 3.09
C ALA A 211 12.94 10.99 2.32
N SER A 212 11.98 10.33 2.99
CA SER A 212 11.09 9.35 2.37
C SER A 212 10.24 9.98 1.26
N VAL A 213 9.63 11.14 1.56
CA VAL A 213 8.80 11.89 0.61
C VAL A 213 9.65 12.41 -0.56
N ALA A 214 10.88 12.88 -0.30
CA ALA A 214 11.79 13.37 -1.35
C ALA A 214 12.15 12.25 -2.34
N VAL A 215 12.45 11.03 -1.84
CA VAL A 215 12.75 9.88 -2.70
C VAL A 215 11.51 9.48 -3.50
N TRP A 216 10.34 9.44 -2.86
CA TRP A 216 9.08 9.14 -3.54
C TRP A 216 8.79 10.17 -4.65
N LEU A 217 8.91 11.46 -4.35
CA LEU A 217 8.65 12.54 -5.30
C LEU A 217 9.66 12.51 -6.45
N PHE A 218 10.92 12.16 -6.17
CA PHE A 218 11.93 11.96 -7.20
C PHE A 218 11.49 10.87 -8.20
N PHE A 219 11.11 9.69 -7.73
CA PHE A 219 10.72 8.60 -8.61
C PHE A 219 9.37 8.83 -9.29
N SER A 220 8.41 9.45 -8.61
CA SER A 220 7.05 9.63 -9.16
C SER A 220 6.94 10.79 -10.15
N VAL A 221 7.77 11.84 -10.01
CA VAL A 221 7.68 13.05 -10.83
C VAL A 221 8.95 13.28 -11.64
N PHE A 222 10.08 13.46 -10.96
CA PHE A 222 11.32 13.86 -11.64
C PHE A 222 11.90 12.76 -12.51
N TYR A 223 11.85 11.51 -12.06
CA TYR A 223 12.41 10.40 -12.80
C TYR A 223 11.69 10.20 -14.15
N THR A 224 10.38 10.21 -14.17
CA THR A 224 9.58 10.12 -15.40
C THR A 224 9.89 11.27 -16.35
N MET A 225 10.05 12.50 -15.81
CA MET A 225 10.43 13.67 -16.61
C MET A 225 11.82 13.52 -17.21
N ILE A 226 12.80 13.03 -16.46
CA ILE A 226 14.17 12.76 -16.93
C ILE A 226 14.16 11.70 -18.03
N VAL A 227 13.45 10.58 -17.84
CA VAL A 227 13.34 9.51 -18.86
C VAL A 227 12.72 10.06 -20.14
N ASN A 228 11.67 10.88 -20.05
CA ASN A 228 11.04 11.50 -21.21
C ASN A 228 12.00 12.48 -21.94
N LEU A 229 12.82 13.20 -21.20
CA LEU A 229 13.85 14.09 -21.78
C LEU A 229 14.91 13.28 -22.53
N VAL A 230 15.41 12.20 -21.91
CA VAL A 230 16.36 11.26 -22.54
C VAL A 230 15.73 10.61 -23.78
N ALA A 231 14.47 10.21 -23.69
CA ALA A 231 13.73 9.64 -24.81
C ALA A 231 13.67 10.61 -26.01
N LYS A 232 13.35 11.88 -25.75
CA LYS A 232 13.32 12.89 -26.81
C LYS A 232 14.71 13.15 -27.41
N GLY A 233 15.76 13.15 -26.59
CA GLY A 233 17.13 13.39 -27.04
C GLY A 233 17.73 12.24 -27.85
N LEU A 234 17.30 11.01 -27.59
CA LEU A 234 17.76 9.78 -28.26
C LEU A 234 16.78 9.27 -29.33
N SER A 235 15.71 10.03 -29.61
CA SER A 235 14.69 9.60 -30.58
C SER A 235 15.33 9.35 -31.94
N PRO A 236 15.11 8.16 -32.55
CA PRO A 236 15.66 7.83 -33.85
C PRO A 236 15.06 8.74 -34.95
N SER A 237 15.83 9.03 -36.00
CA SER A 237 15.37 9.79 -37.16
C SER A 237 14.19 9.08 -37.85
N GLN A 238 13.38 9.83 -38.62
CA GLN A 238 12.24 9.26 -39.37
C GLN A 238 12.65 8.17 -40.38
N MET A 239 13.93 8.11 -40.76
CA MET A 239 14.50 7.09 -41.66
C MET A 239 15.21 5.95 -40.92
N ALA A 240 15.03 5.81 -39.60
CA ALA A 240 15.70 4.75 -38.84
C ALA A 240 15.20 3.36 -39.23
N SER A 241 16.11 2.39 -39.18
CA SER A 241 15.73 0.97 -39.47
C SER A 241 14.80 0.43 -38.37
N PRO A 242 13.92 -0.54 -38.68
CA PRO A 242 13.03 -1.16 -37.68
C PRO A 242 13.79 -1.71 -36.45
N TYR A 243 15.01 -2.21 -36.65
CA TYR A 243 15.86 -2.69 -35.56
C TYR A 243 16.28 -1.57 -34.58
N GLN A 244 16.62 -0.39 -35.12
CA GLN A 244 16.97 0.76 -34.27
C GLN A 244 15.77 1.26 -33.46
N ILE A 245 14.59 1.27 -34.04
CA ILE A 245 13.34 1.64 -33.36
C ILE A 245 13.05 0.66 -32.19
N ILE A 246 13.16 -0.65 -32.46
CA ILE A 246 12.94 -1.68 -31.44
C ILE A 246 13.99 -1.58 -30.31
N SER A 247 15.27 -1.38 -30.65
CA SER A 247 16.34 -1.24 -29.67
C SER A 247 16.14 0.00 -28.78
N TYR A 248 15.74 1.10 -29.39
CA TYR A 248 15.39 2.33 -28.67
C TYR A 248 14.21 2.12 -27.72
N GLN A 249 13.11 1.51 -28.18
CA GLN A 249 11.96 1.22 -27.33
C GLN A 249 12.32 0.31 -26.15
N LYS A 250 13.12 -0.75 -26.39
CA LYS A 250 13.59 -1.63 -25.32
C LYS A 250 14.45 -0.88 -24.28
N PHE A 251 15.31 0.04 -24.71
CA PHE A 251 16.13 0.84 -23.84
C PHE A 251 15.29 1.77 -22.98
N ILE A 252 14.34 2.51 -23.57
CA ILE A 252 13.45 3.41 -22.83
C ILE A 252 12.55 2.65 -21.86
N LEU A 253 11.98 1.52 -22.29
CA LEU A 253 11.22 0.65 -21.39
C LEU A 253 12.07 0.10 -20.24
N GLY A 254 13.35 -0.22 -20.49
CA GLY A 254 14.29 -0.62 -19.46
C GLY A 254 14.54 0.48 -18.43
N LEU A 255 14.68 1.72 -18.88
CA LEU A 255 14.79 2.89 -17.99
C LEU A 255 13.50 3.11 -17.20
N MET A 256 12.34 3.10 -17.84
CA MET A 256 11.04 3.28 -17.15
C MET A 256 10.84 2.25 -16.04
N ARG A 257 11.20 0.99 -16.25
CA ARG A 257 11.08 -0.09 -15.26
C ARG A 257 11.91 0.10 -13.99
N LEU A 258 12.84 1.05 -13.94
CA LEU A 258 13.55 1.40 -12.70
C LEU A 258 12.68 2.22 -11.73
N ALA A 259 11.62 2.85 -12.20
CA ALA A 259 10.66 3.52 -11.33
C ALA A 259 9.70 2.50 -10.70
N PRO A 260 9.55 2.49 -9.37
CA PRO A 260 8.62 1.58 -8.69
C PRO A 260 7.16 1.76 -9.15
N SER A 261 6.77 2.96 -9.58
CA SER A 261 5.44 3.27 -10.12
C SER A 261 5.14 2.63 -11.47
N GLU A 262 6.17 2.33 -12.26
CA GLU A 262 6.02 1.69 -13.56
C GLU A 262 6.03 0.15 -13.47
N LEU A 263 6.44 -0.38 -12.32
CA LEU A 263 6.39 -1.81 -12.01
C LEU A 263 5.05 -2.22 -11.39
N PHE A 264 4.31 -1.27 -10.86
CA PHE A 264 2.97 -1.44 -10.30
C PHE A 264 1.89 -1.37 -11.38
#